data_43346b03f6039cf2dfc29c2e3bd3764a
#
_entry.id   43346b03f6039cf2dfc29c2e3bd3764a
#
_cell.length_a   1.000
_cell.length_b   1.000
_cell.length_c   1.000
_cell.angle_alpha   90.00
_cell.angle_beta   90.00
_cell.angle_gamma   90.00
#
_symmetry.space_group_name_H-M   'P 1'
#
loop_
_entity.id
_entity.type
_entity.pdbx_description
1 polymer ?
#
loop_
_entity_poly.entity_id
_entity_poly.type
_entity_poly.pdbx_seq_one_letter_code
_entity_poly.pdbx_strand_id
1 'polypeptide(L)'
;VSKPAIFLDRDGVINKDTGYVSQVDDFHFLPGVIEAMQLLKKKGYLLVVVTNQSGIARGYFTEDDFMNLTEWMDWSLADRDVDLDGIYFCPHHPDHGAPCDCRKPEPGMLLLAQRELGIDMSRSYMVGDKPSDLKAAMNAKVGHKVMVRTGKAITDAGIELADAIYDNLHDFAVAAPVAG
;
A
#
# COMPACT_ATOMS: atom_id res chain seq x y z
N VAL A 1 1.48 -23.16 4.52
CA VAL A 1 2.34 -22.75 3.42
C VAL A 1 2.27 -21.23 3.30
N SER A 2 3.42 -20.57 3.30
CA SER A 2 3.47 -19.11 3.14
C SER A 2 3.20 -18.72 1.69
N LYS A 3 2.51 -17.57 1.52
CA LYS A 3 2.15 -17.04 0.21
C LYS A 3 2.81 -15.69 -0.03
N PRO A 4 3.12 -15.36 -1.29
CA PRO A 4 3.58 -14.02 -1.61
C PRO A 4 2.44 -13.00 -1.57
N ALA A 5 2.77 -11.77 -1.20
CA ALA A 5 1.83 -10.67 -1.12
C ALA A 5 2.27 -9.50 -2.01
N ILE A 6 1.30 -8.73 -2.45
CA ILE A 6 1.52 -7.39 -2.98
C ILE A 6 1.14 -6.42 -1.86
N PHE A 7 2.14 -5.76 -1.30
CA PHE A 7 1.92 -4.66 -0.36
C PHE A 7 1.65 -3.39 -1.16
N LEU A 8 0.59 -2.69 -0.82
CA LEU A 8 0.14 -1.50 -1.54
C LEU A 8 0.04 -0.32 -0.58
N ASP A 9 0.64 0.81 -0.95
CA ASP A 9 0.25 2.07 -0.34
C ASP A 9 -1.17 2.42 -0.79
N ARG A 10 -1.87 3.25 -0.04
CA ARG A 10 -3.22 3.68 -0.39
C ARG A 10 -3.18 4.90 -1.29
N ASP A 11 -2.85 6.05 -0.71
CA ASP A 11 -2.87 7.33 -1.42
C ASP A 11 -1.75 7.38 -2.47
N GLY A 12 -2.11 7.64 -3.70
CA GLY A 12 -1.17 7.68 -4.82
C GLY A 12 -0.96 6.33 -5.53
N VAL A 13 -1.47 5.24 -4.98
CA VAL A 13 -1.40 3.89 -5.58
C VAL A 13 -2.78 3.33 -5.83
N ILE A 14 -3.66 3.31 -4.84
CA ILE A 14 -5.04 2.83 -4.96
C ILE A 14 -5.96 3.97 -5.36
N ASN A 15 -5.85 5.11 -4.69
CA ASN A 15 -6.67 6.29 -4.92
C ASN A 15 -5.81 7.50 -5.23
N LYS A 16 -6.44 8.47 -5.88
CA LYS A 16 -5.80 9.75 -6.17
C LYS A 16 -5.44 10.45 -4.86
N ASP A 17 -4.19 10.88 -4.74
CA ASP A 17 -3.69 11.61 -3.57
C ASP A 17 -3.97 13.10 -3.73
N THR A 18 -5.03 13.57 -3.09
CA THR A 18 -5.40 14.99 -3.06
C THR A 18 -5.02 15.65 -1.73
N GLY A 19 -4.29 14.94 -0.88
CA GLY A 19 -3.87 15.40 0.45
C GLY A 19 -4.87 15.04 1.55
N TYR A 20 -4.42 14.21 2.49
CA TYR A 20 -5.20 13.82 3.68
C TYR A 20 -6.63 13.35 3.37
N VAL A 21 -6.79 12.50 2.37
CA VAL A 21 -8.10 11.95 1.98
C VAL A 21 -8.69 11.17 3.16
N SER A 22 -9.84 11.63 3.67
CA SER A 22 -10.48 11.06 4.85
C SER A 22 -11.98 10.84 4.69
N GLN A 23 -12.60 11.38 3.65
CA GLN A 23 -14.03 11.28 3.39
C GLN A 23 -14.30 10.51 2.11
N VAL A 24 -15.40 9.77 2.08
CA VAL A 24 -15.81 8.96 0.91
C VAL A 24 -15.91 9.83 -0.35
N ASP A 25 -16.47 11.03 -0.24
CA ASP A 25 -16.66 11.93 -1.38
C ASP A 25 -15.34 12.38 -2.01
N ASP A 26 -14.23 12.33 -1.26
CA ASP A 26 -12.90 12.72 -1.71
C ASP A 26 -12.06 11.54 -2.16
N PHE A 27 -12.56 10.33 -2.01
CA PHE A 27 -11.83 9.11 -2.37
C PHE A 27 -12.19 8.69 -3.80
N HIS A 28 -11.20 8.75 -4.68
CA HIS A 28 -11.35 8.36 -6.08
C HIS A 28 -10.34 7.29 -6.44
N PHE A 29 -10.83 6.10 -6.78
CA PHE A 29 -9.96 5.05 -7.29
C PHE A 29 -9.24 5.53 -8.55
N LEU A 30 -7.94 5.25 -8.61
CA LEU A 30 -7.16 5.54 -9.82
C LEU A 30 -7.63 4.63 -10.98
N PRO A 31 -7.54 5.12 -12.23
CA PRO A 31 -7.94 4.30 -13.38
C PRO A 31 -7.19 2.97 -13.44
N GLY A 32 -7.91 1.89 -13.69
CA GLY A 32 -7.35 0.55 -13.86
C GLY A 32 -6.92 -0.15 -12.57
N VAL A 33 -7.07 0.48 -11.41
CA VAL A 33 -6.58 -0.08 -10.13
C VAL A 33 -7.40 -1.29 -9.71
N ILE A 34 -8.72 -1.24 -9.84
CA ILE A 34 -9.58 -2.35 -9.45
C ILE A 34 -9.29 -3.57 -10.33
N GLU A 35 -9.18 -3.37 -11.63
CA GLU A 35 -8.84 -4.42 -12.60
C GLU A 35 -7.44 -5.00 -12.31
N ALA A 36 -6.49 -4.14 -11.93
CA ALA A 36 -5.15 -4.58 -11.52
C ALA A 36 -5.21 -5.50 -10.30
N MET A 37 -5.99 -5.11 -9.29
CA MET A 37 -6.17 -5.91 -8.08
C MET A 37 -6.86 -7.25 -8.38
N GLN A 38 -7.87 -7.26 -9.24
CA GLN A 38 -8.52 -8.48 -9.69
C GLN A 38 -7.49 -9.43 -10.34
N LEU A 39 -6.64 -8.89 -11.20
CA LEU A 39 -5.61 -9.66 -11.89
C LEU A 39 -4.57 -10.22 -10.91
N LEU A 40 -4.11 -9.43 -9.97
CA LEU A 40 -3.14 -9.87 -8.96
C LEU A 40 -3.71 -10.97 -8.05
N LYS A 41 -4.97 -10.86 -7.65
CA LYS A 41 -5.65 -11.92 -6.90
C LYS A 41 -5.76 -13.20 -7.74
N LYS A 42 -6.10 -13.07 -9.01
CA LYS A 42 -6.17 -14.21 -9.94
C LYS A 42 -4.81 -14.87 -10.12
N LYS A 43 -3.73 -14.11 -10.09
CA LYS A 43 -2.35 -14.62 -10.15
C LYS A 43 -1.89 -15.29 -8.85
N GLY A 44 -2.68 -15.22 -7.78
CA GLY A 44 -2.43 -15.95 -6.53
C GLY A 44 -1.78 -15.14 -5.42
N TYR A 45 -1.67 -13.83 -5.56
CA TYR A 45 -1.10 -12.96 -4.52
C TYR A 45 -2.12 -12.59 -3.46
N LEU A 46 -1.66 -12.47 -2.22
CA LEU A 46 -2.38 -11.73 -1.20
C LEU A 46 -2.27 -10.24 -1.50
N LEU A 47 -3.30 -9.47 -1.20
CA LEU A 47 -3.28 -8.01 -1.30
C LEU A 47 -3.34 -7.41 0.09
N VAL A 48 -2.34 -6.60 0.43
CA VAL A 48 -2.17 -6.03 1.77
C VAL A 48 -1.91 -4.53 1.65
N VAL A 49 -2.79 -3.73 2.24
CA VAL A 49 -2.62 -2.27 2.27
C VAL A 49 -1.77 -1.90 3.48
N VAL A 50 -0.75 -1.07 3.26
CA VAL A 50 0.13 -0.54 4.29
C VAL A 50 0.26 0.97 4.08
N THR A 51 -0.40 1.76 4.90
CA THR A 51 -0.55 3.19 4.66
C THR A 51 -0.20 4.04 5.88
N ASN A 52 0.61 5.10 5.65
CA ASN A 52 0.81 6.15 6.64
C ASN A 52 -0.42 7.08 6.63
N GLN A 53 -0.97 7.37 7.80
CA GLN A 53 -2.14 8.24 7.96
C GLN A 53 -1.88 9.28 9.05
N SER A 54 -0.84 10.08 8.85
CA SER A 54 -0.38 11.07 9.83
C SER A 54 -1.38 12.21 10.08
N GLY A 55 -2.37 12.38 9.21
CA GLY A 55 -3.45 13.34 9.42
C GLY A 55 -4.20 13.11 10.72
N ILE A 56 -4.22 11.86 11.21
CA ILE A 56 -4.83 11.53 12.50
C ILE A 56 -4.03 12.19 13.63
N ALA A 57 -2.71 12.03 13.67
CA ALA A 57 -1.86 12.67 14.68
C ALA A 57 -1.90 14.19 14.58
N ARG A 58 -2.02 14.73 13.36
CA ARG A 58 -2.10 16.17 13.12
C ARG A 58 -3.47 16.78 13.48
N GLY A 59 -4.48 15.95 13.77
CA GLY A 59 -5.82 16.41 14.09
C GLY A 59 -6.66 16.82 12.88
N TYR A 60 -6.27 16.46 11.68
CA TYR A 60 -7.02 16.79 10.45
C TYR A 60 -8.25 15.90 10.27
N PHE A 61 -8.20 14.69 10.78
CA PHE A 61 -9.32 13.76 10.84
C PHE A 61 -9.08 12.73 11.94
N THR A 62 -10.13 12.04 12.34
CA THR A 62 -10.07 11.08 13.44
C THR A 62 -9.78 9.66 12.93
N GLU A 63 -9.39 8.78 13.87
CA GLU A 63 -9.28 7.35 13.57
C GLU A 63 -10.61 6.76 13.10
N ASP A 64 -11.74 7.23 13.70
CA ASP A 64 -13.07 6.82 13.26
C ASP A 64 -13.35 7.23 11.81
N ASP A 65 -12.95 8.44 11.41
CA ASP A 65 -13.05 8.88 10.00
C ASP A 65 -12.28 7.92 9.08
N PHE A 66 -11.05 7.57 9.48
CA PHE A 66 -10.23 6.63 8.73
C PHE A 66 -10.89 5.25 8.64
N MET A 67 -11.41 4.74 9.74
CA MET A 67 -12.06 3.42 9.77
C MET A 67 -13.31 3.39 8.90
N ASN A 68 -14.12 4.46 8.92
CA ASN A 68 -15.30 4.56 8.08
C ASN A 68 -14.95 4.57 6.58
N LEU A 69 -13.94 5.34 6.20
CA LEU A 69 -13.46 5.36 4.82
C LEU A 69 -12.89 4.01 4.39
N THR A 70 -12.12 3.38 5.25
CA THR A 70 -11.50 2.08 5.00
C THR A 70 -12.55 1.00 4.82
N GLU A 71 -13.60 1.00 5.65
CA GLU A 71 -14.72 0.06 5.52
C GLU A 71 -15.43 0.24 4.18
N TRP A 72 -15.67 1.48 3.78
CA TRP A 72 -16.28 1.79 2.47
C TRP A 72 -15.38 1.32 1.32
N MET A 73 -14.07 1.57 1.40
CA MET A 73 -13.10 1.12 0.39
C MET A 73 -13.10 -0.40 0.27
N ASP A 74 -12.99 -1.09 1.38
CA ASP A 74 -12.95 -2.55 1.42
C ASP A 74 -14.24 -3.15 0.86
N TRP A 75 -15.38 -2.60 1.25
CA TRP A 75 -16.69 -3.03 0.75
C TRP A 75 -16.84 -2.76 -0.76
N SER A 76 -16.39 -1.59 -1.22
CA SER A 76 -16.42 -1.24 -2.66
C SER A 76 -15.58 -2.20 -3.49
N LEU A 77 -14.43 -2.61 -2.98
CA LEU A 77 -13.56 -3.58 -3.64
C LEU A 77 -14.19 -4.98 -3.61
N ALA A 78 -14.75 -5.40 -2.48
CA ALA A 78 -15.41 -6.70 -2.37
C ALA A 78 -16.58 -6.82 -3.34
N ASP A 79 -17.33 -5.74 -3.56
CA ASP A 79 -18.42 -5.67 -4.56
C ASP A 79 -17.91 -5.85 -6.00
N ARG A 80 -16.62 -5.65 -6.22
CA ARG A 80 -15.94 -5.86 -7.50
C ARG A 80 -15.05 -7.11 -7.49
N ASP A 81 -15.34 -8.07 -6.62
CA ASP A 81 -14.63 -9.34 -6.47
C ASP A 81 -13.15 -9.19 -6.07
N VAL A 82 -12.83 -8.13 -5.33
CA VAL A 82 -11.50 -7.94 -4.75
C VAL A 82 -11.59 -7.98 -3.24
N ASP A 83 -11.06 -9.05 -2.64
CA ASP A 83 -10.95 -9.17 -1.20
C ASP A 83 -9.53 -8.78 -0.77
N LEU A 84 -9.42 -7.74 0.05
CA LEU A 84 -8.16 -7.38 0.68
C LEU A 84 -7.88 -8.36 1.82
N ASP A 85 -6.66 -8.87 1.86
CA ASP A 85 -6.25 -9.84 2.88
C ASP A 85 -5.84 -9.18 4.19
N GLY A 86 -5.44 -7.91 4.12
CA GLY A 86 -5.12 -7.13 5.30
C GLY A 86 -5.04 -5.65 4.98
N ILE A 87 -5.34 -4.82 5.98
CA ILE A 87 -5.23 -3.37 5.89
C ILE A 87 -4.55 -2.90 7.18
N TYR A 88 -3.39 -2.27 7.02
CA TYR A 88 -2.57 -1.79 8.13
C TYR A 88 -2.32 -0.30 7.96
N PHE A 89 -2.46 0.46 9.01
CA PHE A 89 -2.22 1.90 8.97
C PHE A 89 -1.38 2.35 10.15
N CYS A 90 -0.67 3.47 9.96
CA CYS A 90 0.07 4.12 11.03
C CYS A 90 -0.49 5.53 11.21
N PRO A 91 -1.07 5.83 12.39
CA PRO A 91 -1.68 7.13 12.64
C PRO A 91 -0.68 8.18 13.14
N HIS A 92 0.59 7.81 13.31
CA HIS A 92 1.58 8.63 14.01
C HIS A 92 2.29 9.63 13.09
N HIS A 93 2.83 10.69 13.69
CA HIS A 93 3.73 11.63 13.04
C HIS A 93 4.85 11.99 14.01
N PRO A 94 6.12 12.10 13.56
CA PRO A 94 7.26 12.37 14.46
C PRO A 94 7.13 13.64 15.29
N ASP A 95 6.45 14.67 14.74
CA ASP A 95 6.30 15.98 15.40
C ASP A 95 5.08 16.04 16.32
N HIS A 96 4.26 14.98 16.38
CA HIS A 96 2.97 14.97 17.09
C HIS A 96 2.79 13.75 17.98
N GLY A 97 3.86 13.26 18.59
CA GLY A 97 3.79 12.13 19.50
C GLY A 97 5.11 11.41 19.67
N ALA A 98 5.07 10.27 20.35
CA ALA A 98 6.23 9.42 20.55
C ALA A 98 6.66 8.72 19.26
N PRO A 99 7.94 8.36 19.13
CA PRO A 99 8.40 7.53 18.01
C PRO A 99 7.63 6.21 17.94
N CYS A 100 7.43 5.70 16.72
CA CYS A 100 6.78 4.42 16.48
C CYS A 100 7.62 3.59 15.50
N ASP A 101 7.26 2.31 15.37
CA ASP A 101 7.89 1.39 14.41
C ASP A 101 7.01 1.13 13.17
N CYS A 102 5.83 1.75 13.10
CA CYS A 102 4.86 1.51 12.03
C CYS A 102 4.94 2.52 10.88
N ARG A 103 5.41 3.75 11.14
CA ARG A 103 5.46 4.76 10.08
C ARG A 103 6.56 4.44 9.08
N LYS A 104 6.18 4.22 7.81
CA LYS A 104 7.18 4.06 6.72
C LYS A 104 8.13 5.27 6.70
N PRO A 105 9.42 5.09 6.66
CA PRO A 105 10.18 3.90 6.24
C PRO A 105 10.39 2.80 7.29
N GLU A 106 9.81 2.91 8.48
CA GLU A 106 9.85 1.82 9.44
C GLU A 106 9.06 0.61 8.94
N PRO A 107 9.50 -0.62 9.22
CA PRO A 107 8.91 -1.82 8.63
C PRO A 107 7.76 -2.42 9.43
N GLY A 108 7.31 -1.78 10.52
CA GLY A 108 6.40 -2.40 11.49
C GLY A 108 5.11 -2.93 10.92
N MET A 109 4.46 -2.20 10.00
CA MET A 109 3.21 -2.65 9.38
C MET A 109 3.43 -3.90 8.52
N LEU A 110 4.53 -3.93 7.74
CA LEU A 110 4.84 -5.05 6.87
C LEU A 110 5.19 -6.30 7.68
N LEU A 111 5.96 -6.14 8.76
CA LEU A 111 6.33 -7.25 9.64
C LEU A 111 5.12 -7.80 10.41
N LEU A 112 4.20 -6.93 10.82
CA LEU A 112 2.95 -7.37 11.45
C LEU A 112 2.11 -8.19 10.48
N ALA A 113 1.95 -7.70 9.25
CA ALA A 113 1.23 -8.43 8.20
C ALA A 113 1.88 -9.79 7.92
N GLN A 114 3.22 -9.84 7.85
CA GLN A 114 3.95 -11.09 7.65
C GLN A 114 3.58 -12.13 8.72
N ARG A 115 3.57 -11.72 9.98
CA ARG A 115 3.24 -12.64 11.09
C ARG A 115 1.79 -13.10 11.07
N GLU A 116 0.87 -12.15 10.82
CA GLU A 116 -0.57 -12.45 10.88
C GLU A 116 -1.06 -13.28 9.69
N LEU A 117 -0.48 -13.06 8.52
CA LEU A 117 -0.97 -13.65 7.27
C LEU A 117 -0.06 -14.77 6.74
N GLY A 118 1.09 -15.00 7.34
CA GLY A 118 2.04 -16.01 6.89
C GLY A 118 2.63 -15.69 5.50
N ILE A 119 3.16 -14.48 5.33
CA ILE A 119 3.63 -13.99 4.04
C ILE A 119 5.07 -14.44 3.78
N ASP A 120 5.33 -14.92 2.56
CA ASP A 120 6.68 -15.13 2.04
C ASP A 120 7.23 -13.81 1.50
N MET A 121 8.01 -13.11 2.32
CA MET A 121 8.51 -11.78 1.99
C MET A 121 9.44 -11.79 0.77
N SER A 122 10.25 -12.83 0.60
CA SER A 122 11.22 -12.89 -0.51
C SER A 122 10.56 -12.94 -1.89
N ARG A 123 9.33 -13.44 -1.97
CA ARG A 123 8.55 -13.50 -3.21
C ARG A 123 7.49 -12.40 -3.30
N SER A 124 7.47 -11.50 -2.34
CA SER A 124 6.50 -10.42 -2.26
C SER A 124 7.00 -9.15 -2.91
N TYR A 125 6.07 -8.24 -3.20
CA TYR A 125 6.31 -6.95 -3.83
C TYR A 125 5.76 -5.84 -2.95
N MET A 126 6.49 -4.73 -2.89
CA MET A 126 5.96 -3.47 -2.36
C MET A 126 5.74 -2.53 -3.53
N VAL A 127 4.53 -2.01 -3.66
CA VAL A 127 4.19 -1.01 -4.68
C VAL A 127 3.86 0.30 -3.99
N GLY A 128 4.64 1.31 -4.28
CA GLY A 128 4.49 2.63 -3.69
C GLY A 128 4.82 3.75 -4.65
N ASP A 129 4.62 4.98 -4.22
CA ASP A 129 4.90 6.18 -4.99
C ASP A 129 6.00 7.06 -4.34
N LYS A 130 6.51 6.65 -3.17
CA LYS A 130 7.51 7.41 -2.39
C LYS A 130 8.70 6.56 -2.01
N PRO A 131 9.89 7.16 -1.85
CA PRO A 131 11.06 6.43 -1.35
C PRO A 131 10.84 5.75 0.00
N SER A 132 10.03 6.35 0.89
CA SER A 132 9.73 5.77 2.20
C SER A 132 9.01 4.41 2.10
N ASP A 133 8.19 4.22 1.06
CA ASP A 133 7.55 2.93 0.80
C ASP A 133 8.59 1.86 0.50
N LEU A 134 9.54 2.17 -0.37
CA LEU A 134 10.57 1.23 -0.79
C LEU A 134 11.58 0.96 0.32
N LYS A 135 11.90 1.96 1.13
CA LYS A 135 12.76 1.76 2.29
C LYS A 135 12.10 0.86 3.34
N ALA A 136 10.81 1.03 3.58
CA ALA A 136 10.07 0.13 4.47
C ALA A 136 10.12 -1.32 3.97
N ALA A 137 9.95 -1.51 2.67
CA ALA A 137 10.07 -2.82 2.04
C ALA A 137 11.47 -3.42 2.20
N MET A 138 12.50 -2.63 1.99
CA MET A 138 13.89 -3.06 2.18
C MET A 138 14.13 -3.48 3.63
N ASN A 139 13.66 -2.67 4.60
CA ASN A 139 13.81 -2.94 6.02
C ASN A 139 13.03 -4.18 6.46
N ALA A 140 11.94 -4.51 5.79
CA ALA A 140 11.14 -5.71 6.04
C ALA A 140 11.58 -6.92 5.22
N LYS A 141 12.62 -6.78 4.38
CA LYS A 141 13.16 -7.83 3.51
C LYS A 141 12.17 -8.33 2.47
N VAL A 142 11.32 -7.43 1.96
CA VAL A 142 10.47 -7.70 0.81
C VAL A 142 11.35 -7.85 -0.43
N GLY A 143 11.09 -8.89 -1.22
CA GLY A 143 11.96 -9.26 -2.34
C GLY A 143 12.00 -8.27 -3.49
N HIS A 144 10.91 -7.56 -3.74
CA HIS A 144 10.80 -6.65 -4.90
C HIS A 144 10.18 -5.31 -4.50
N LYS A 145 10.80 -4.24 -4.99
CA LYS A 145 10.38 -2.86 -4.73
C LYS A 145 9.97 -2.20 -6.04
N VAL A 146 8.72 -1.79 -6.13
CA VAL A 146 8.13 -1.26 -7.36
C VAL A 146 7.58 0.15 -7.11
N MET A 147 7.90 1.08 -8.01
CA MET A 147 7.29 2.40 -8.01
C MET A 147 6.26 2.54 -9.12
N VAL A 148 5.22 3.32 -8.84
CA VAL A 148 4.23 3.73 -9.85
C VAL A 148 4.19 5.25 -9.95
N ARG A 149 3.84 5.75 -11.15
CA ARG A 149 3.86 7.18 -11.46
C ARG A 149 2.53 7.89 -11.15
N THR A 150 1.62 7.21 -10.44
CA THR A 150 0.25 7.73 -10.22
C THR A 150 0.11 8.61 -8.98
N GLY A 151 1.15 8.72 -8.18
CA GLY A 151 1.15 9.53 -6.96
C GLY A 151 2.14 10.67 -7.01
N LYS A 152 3.02 10.74 -6.02
CA LYS A 152 4.08 11.76 -5.96
C LYS A 152 5.05 11.62 -7.14
N ALA A 153 5.62 12.74 -7.56
CA ALA A 153 6.67 12.72 -8.58
C ALA A 153 7.85 11.87 -8.12
N ILE A 154 8.35 11.02 -9.01
CA ILE A 154 9.46 10.11 -8.69
C ILE A 154 10.75 10.92 -8.61
N THR A 155 11.47 10.76 -7.50
CA THR A 155 12.75 11.41 -7.24
C THR A 155 13.91 10.48 -7.61
N ASP A 156 15.14 11.04 -7.66
CA ASP A 156 16.34 10.24 -7.89
C ASP A 156 16.50 9.14 -6.83
N ALA A 157 16.17 9.44 -5.56
CA ALA A 157 16.21 8.46 -4.49
C ALA A 157 15.22 7.29 -4.74
N GLY A 158 14.06 7.58 -5.29
CA GLY A 158 13.08 6.55 -5.66
C GLY A 158 13.58 5.68 -6.80
N ILE A 159 14.17 6.29 -7.84
CA ILE A 159 14.75 5.57 -8.97
C ILE A 159 15.85 4.61 -8.49
N GLU A 160 16.70 5.07 -7.59
CA GLU A 160 17.81 4.28 -7.06
C GLU A 160 17.33 3.06 -6.26
N LEU A 161 16.25 3.23 -5.49
CA LEU A 161 15.70 2.16 -4.64
C LEU A 161 14.84 1.16 -5.40
N ALA A 162 14.18 1.59 -6.48
CA ALA A 162 13.21 0.77 -7.18
C ALA A 162 13.88 -0.32 -8.03
N ASP A 163 13.33 -1.52 -7.96
CA ASP A 163 13.70 -2.62 -8.87
C ASP A 163 13.02 -2.45 -10.23
N ALA A 164 11.84 -1.82 -10.25
CA ALA A 164 11.09 -1.52 -11.46
C ALA A 164 10.17 -0.31 -11.24
N ILE A 165 9.86 0.40 -12.32
CA ILE A 165 8.97 1.56 -12.33
C ILE A 165 7.93 1.34 -13.43
N TYR A 166 6.65 1.52 -13.07
CA TYR A 166 5.52 1.40 -14.01
C TYR A 166 4.69 2.69 -13.99
N ASP A 167 4.00 2.95 -15.08
CA ASP A 167 3.13 4.13 -15.16
C ASP A 167 1.97 4.05 -14.18
N ASN A 168 1.46 2.83 -13.94
CA ASN A 168 0.33 2.60 -13.05
C ASN A 168 0.34 1.16 -12.51
N LEU A 169 -0.57 0.88 -11.58
CA LEU A 169 -0.68 -0.44 -10.96
C LEU A 169 -1.09 -1.51 -11.97
N HIS A 170 -1.91 -1.17 -12.94
CA HIS A 170 -2.36 -2.14 -13.95
C HIS A 170 -1.19 -2.66 -14.79
N ASP A 171 -0.30 -1.78 -15.23
CA ASP A 171 0.90 -2.16 -15.98
C ASP A 171 1.78 -3.11 -15.16
N PHE A 172 1.94 -2.83 -13.87
CA PHE A 172 2.63 -3.75 -12.97
C PHE A 172 1.92 -5.10 -12.88
N ALA A 173 0.60 -5.09 -12.69
CA ALA A 173 -0.18 -6.33 -12.54
C ALA A 173 -0.06 -7.25 -13.75
N VAL A 174 -0.02 -6.65 -14.95
CA VAL A 174 0.17 -7.41 -16.21
C VAL A 174 1.57 -8.02 -16.26
N ALA A 175 2.59 -7.27 -15.84
CA ALA A 175 3.99 -7.73 -15.87
C ALA A 175 4.31 -8.73 -14.77
N ALA A 176 3.61 -8.71 -13.64
CA ALA A 176 3.87 -9.60 -12.51
C ALA A 176 3.69 -11.07 -12.90
N PRO A 177 4.59 -11.97 -12.48
CA PRO A 177 4.42 -13.38 -12.73
C PRO A 177 3.27 -13.96 -11.93
N VAL A 178 2.78 -15.12 -12.34
CA VAL A 178 1.85 -15.91 -11.53
C VAL A 178 2.59 -16.35 -10.27
N ALA A 179 1.96 -16.19 -9.10
CA ALA A 179 2.52 -16.62 -7.83
C ALA A 179 2.60 -18.16 -7.81
N GLY A 180 3.81 -18.67 -7.66
CA GLY A 180 4.03 -20.11 -7.74
C GLY A 180 4.45 -20.72 -6.43
#